data_62724bcb4b13bceab468dc14905962ab
#
_entry.id   62724bcb4b13bceab468dc14905962ab
#
_cell.length_a   1.000
_cell.length_b   1.000
_cell.length_c   1.000
_cell.angle_alpha   90.00
_cell.angle_beta   90.00
_cell.angle_gamma   90.00
#
_symmetry.space_group_name_H-M   'P 1'
#
loop_
_entity.id
_entity.type
_entity.pdbx_description
1 polymer ?
#
loop_
_entity_poly.entity_id
_entity_poly.type
_entity_poly.pdbx_seq_one_letter_code
_entity_poly.pdbx_strand_id
1 'polypeptide(L)'
;MMQVLAMHGWAGQAGTWSHWRQRFEDGGAKWSSADRGYSGGETVAPAWPPGPGRNLLIAHSLGLHLLPAAVLAQADAVVLLGSFSAFVPSGRAGRAVAAALQGMQAALGTDQELAMLDRFLDKAASPHARSALPPSPLLKGLTVLGRQRLNQDLELLTQCQTLPLGWPGDVPVLVVQGEQDAVVHAASAQQLIDDLEHQPTTLHRDAAWGHALITPAVLSVVQRWLGAL
;
A
#
# COMPACT_ATOMS: atom_id res chain seq x y z
N MET A 1 -6.65 8.27 -22.94
CA MET A 1 -5.32 7.98 -22.42
C MET A 1 -5.45 7.66 -20.92
N MET A 2 -4.72 6.71 -20.38
CA MET A 2 -4.75 6.39 -18.95
C MET A 2 -3.71 7.23 -18.19
N GLN A 3 -4.07 7.72 -17.02
CA GLN A 3 -3.18 8.36 -16.05
C GLN A 3 -3.12 7.46 -14.81
N VAL A 4 -1.94 7.10 -14.38
CA VAL A 4 -1.74 6.22 -13.22
C VAL A 4 -1.09 7.00 -12.09
N LEU A 5 -1.67 6.92 -10.90
CA LEU A 5 -1.05 7.35 -9.66
C LEU A 5 -0.83 6.13 -8.77
N ALA A 6 0.41 5.89 -8.38
CA ALA A 6 0.77 4.79 -7.50
C ALA A 6 1.25 5.32 -6.13
N MET A 7 0.79 4.67 -5.05
CA MET A 7 1.21 4.96 -3.68
C MET A 7 1.63 3.69 -2.95
N HIS A 8 2.85 3.69 -2.42
CA HIS A 8 3.40 2.58 -1.63
C HIS A 8 2.87 2.58 -0.19
N GLY A 9 3.05 1.47 0.53
CA GLY A 9 2.71 1.33 1.94
C GLY A 9 3.80 1.81 2.91
N TRP A 10 3.61 1.52 4.20
CA TRP A 10 4.59 1.81 5.24
C TRP A 10 5.94 1.16 4.94
N ALA A 11 7.03 1.87 5.20
CA ALA A 11 8.40 1.46 4.89
C ALA A 11 8.69 1.19 3.40
N GLY A 12 7.75 1.53 2.49
CA GLY A 12 7.91 1.43 1.05
C GLY A 12 8.65 2.62 0.42
N GLN A 13 8.78 2.60 -0.90
CA GLN A 13 9.39 3.66 -1.70
C GLN A 13 8.84 3.64 -3.14
N ALA A 14 8.87 4.79 -3.82
CA ALA A 14 8.39 4.91 -5.20
C ALA A 14 9.15 4.01 -6.18
N GLY A 15 10.44 3.73 -5.92
CA GLY A 15 11.26 2.85 -6.75
C GLY A 15 10.75 1.41 -6.85
N THR A 16 9.93 0.95 -5.91
CA THR A 16 9.31 -0.39 -5.95
C THR A 16 8.41 -0.58 -7.17
N TRP A 17 7.84 0.50 -7.70
CA TRP A 17 6.95 0.50 -8.86
C TRP A 17 7.64 0.47 -10.21
N SER A 18 8.98 0.49 -10.28
CA SER A 18 9.75 0.70 -11.53
C SER A 18 9.33 -0.24 -12.67
N HIS A 19 9.13 -1.54 -12.40
CA HIS A 19 8.68 -2.51 -13.40
C HIS A 19 7.22 -2.24 -13.85
N TRP A 20 6.32 -1.89 -12.93
CA TRP A 20 4.93 -1.54 -13.25
C TRP A 20 4.88 -0.27 -14.08
N ARG A 21 5.60 0.76 -13.64
CA ARG A 21 5.72 2.02 -14.37
C ARG A 21 6.11 1.78 -15.83
N GLN A 22 7.19 1.05 -16.07
CA GLN A 22 7.66 0.75 -17.42
C GLN A 22 6.56 0.09 -18.26
N ARG A 23 5.87 -0.93 -17.72
CA ARG A 23 4.81 -1.65 -18.44
C ARG A 23 3.59 -0.80 -18.76
N PHE A 24 3.21 0.12 -17.88
CA PHE A 24 2.12 1.07 -18.14
C PHE A 24 2.53 2.14 -19.16
N GLU A 25 3.74 2.68 -19.05
CA GLU A 25 4.28 3.68 -20.00
C GLU A 25 4.47 3.08 -21.40
N ASP A 26 4.93 1.82 -21.53
CA ASP A 26 4.99 1.08 -22.79
C ASP A 26 3.59 0.92 -23.43
N GLY A 27 2.54 0.83 -22.62
CA GLY A 27 1.13 0.83 -23.04
C GLY A 27 0.55 2.21 -23.32
N GLY A 28 1.36 3.28 -23.29
CA GLY A 28 0.93 4.64 -23.56
C GLY A 28 0.25 5.36 -22.39
N ALA A 29 0.31 4.82 -21.17
CA ALA A 29 -0.17 5.51 -19.98
C ALA A 29 0.84 6.55 -19.48
N LYS A 30 0.35 7.59 -18.80
CA LYS A 30 1.18 8.49 -17.99
C LYS A 30 1.24 7.97 -16.57
N TRP A 31 2.42 8.00 -15.95
CA TRP A 31 2.65 7.46 -14.61
C TRP A 31 3.18 8.51 -13.64
N SER A 32 2.65 8.50 -12.41
CA SER A 32 3.16 9.21 -11.25
C SER A 32 3.29 8.23 -10.08
N SER A 33 4.43 8.27 -9.36
CA SER A 33 4.62 7.54 -8.10
C SER A 33 4.83 8.54 -6.98
N ALA A 34 3.97 8.53 -5.99
CA ALA A 34 4.21 9.29 -4.76
C ALA A 34 5.23 8.57 -3.88
N ASP A 35 5.96 9.35 -3.06
CA ASP A 35 6.96 8.82 -2.11
C ASP A 35 6.91 9.56 -0.79
N ARG A 36 6.83 8.80 0.31
CA ARG A 36 6.86 9.35 1.67
C ARG A 36 8.27 9.77 2.12
N GLY A 37 9.31 9.38 1.38
CA GLY A 37 10.68 9.72 1.71
C GLY A 37 11.17 9.10 3.04
N TYR A 38 10.76 7.88 3.36
CA TYR A 38 11.17 7.20 4.60
C TYR A 38 12.68 6.98 4.71
N SER A 39 13.39 6.85 3.60
CA SER A 39 14.85 6.77 3.58
C SER A 39 15.54 8.11 3.85
N GLY A 40 14.78 9.19 4.10
CA GLY A 40 15.31 10.53 4.32
C GLY A 40 15.51 11.34 3.04
N GLY A 41 15.06 10.82 1.89
CA GLY A 41 15.00 11.54 0.64
C GLY A 41 13.86 12.57 0.59
N GLU A 42 13.74 13.26 -0.56
CA GLU A 42 12.61 14.14 -0.81
C GLU A 42 11.29 13.36 -0.85
N THR A 43 10.23 13.99 -0.37
CA THR A 43 8.87 13.48 -0.55
C THR A 43 8.37 13.83 -1.94
N VAL A 44 7.66 12.91 -2.57
CA VAL A 44 6.89 13.17 -3.77
C VAL A 44 5.42 13.14 -3.38
N ALA A 45 4.77 14.30 -3.38
CA ALA A 45 3.36 14.40 -3.03
C ALA A 45 2.50 13.61 -4.03
N PRO A 46 1.42 12.92 -3.57
CA PRO A 46 0.48 12.29 -4.47
C PRO A 46 -0.17 13.33 -5.39
N ALA A 47 0.02 13.16 -6.69
CA ALA A 47 -0.58 14.00 -7.70
C ALA A 47 -0.78 13.21 -9.00
N TRP A 48 -1.90 13.47 -9.66
CA TRP A 48 -2.17 12.90 -10.97
C TRP A 48 -1.21 13.46 -12.02
N PRO A 49 -0.79 12.66 -13.01
CA PRO A 49 -0.07 13.19 -14.17
C PRO A 49 -0.88 14.29 -14.88
N PRO A 50 -0.23 15.32 -15.44
CA PRO A 50 -0.95 16.42 -16.06
C PRO A 50 -1.60 16.03 -17.38
N GLY A 51 -2.79 16.61 -17.64
CA GLY A 51 -3.53 16.50 -18.90
C GLY A 51 -4.81 15.66 -18.78
N PRO A 52 -5.55 15.47 -19.89
CA PRO A 52 -6.79 14.70 -19.87
C PRO A 52 -6.49 13.20 -19.88
N GLY A 53 -7.36 12.41 -19.21
CA GLY A 53 -7.26 10.94 -19.19
C GLY A 53 -8.16 10.33 -18.12
N ARG A 54 -8.27 9.00 -18.15
CA ARG A 54 -8.91 8.21 -17.09
C ARG A 54 -7.89 7.97 -15.98
N ASN A 55 -8.26 8.31 -14.76
CA ASN A 55 -7.41 8.26 -13.57
C ASN A 55 -7.49 6.88 -12.90
N LEU A 56 -6.41 6.10 -12.99
CA LEU A 56 -6.23 4.84 -12.29
C LEU A 56 -5.38 5.04 -11.04
N LEU A 57 -5.98 4.86 -9.87
CA LEU A 57 -5.25 4.80 -8.61
C LEU A 57 -4.77 3.38 -8.34
N ILE A 58 -3.50 3.22 -7.93
CA ILE A 58 -2.95 1.96 -7.43
C ILE A 58 -2.35 2.22 -6.05
N ALA A 59 -2.93 1.63 -5.01
CA ALA A 59 -2.45 1.78 -3.65
C ALA A 59 -2.05 0.43 -3.04
N HIS A 60 -0.88 0.37 -2.39
CA HIS A 60 -0.41 -0.81 -1.67
C HIS A 60 -0.47 -0.56 -0.16
N SER A 61 -1.10 -1.48 0.58
CA SER A 61 -1.10 -1.47 2.05
C SER A 61 -1.64 -0.13 2.61
N LEU A 62 -0.86 0.56 3.46
CA LEU A 62 -1.19 1.89 4.00
C LEU A 62 -1.35 2.97 2.92
N GLY A 63 -0.85 2.73 1.70
CA GLY A 63 -0.84 3.73 0.63
C GLY A 63 -2.20 4.39 0.35
N LEU A 64 -3.30 3.66 0.53
CA LEU A 64 -4.65 4.19 0.43
C LEU A 64 -4.88 5.37 1.39
N HIS A 65 -4.43 5.26 2.63
CA HIS A 65 -4.63 6.25 3.69
C HIS A 65 -3.63 7.41 3.67
N LEU A 66 -2.62 7.34 2.80
CA LEU A 66 -1.62 8.40 2.60
C LEU A 66 -2.02 9.40 1.50
N LEU A 67 -3.18 9.19 0.87
CA LEU A 67 -3.67 10.01 -0.22
C LEU A 67 -4.53 11.18 0.29
N PRO A 68 -4.31 12.40 -0.17
CA PRO A 68 -5.22 13.51 0.09
C PRO A 68 -6.62 13.25 -0.47
N ALA A 69 -7.66 13.63 0.26
CA ALA A 69 -9.05 13.44 -0.15
C ALA A 69 -9.35 13.99 -1.56
N ALA A 70 -8.82 15.18 -1.88
CA ALA A 70 -9.00 15.81 -3.18
C ALA A 70 -8.33 15.04 -4.35
N VAL A 71 -7.28 14.28 -4.06
CA VAL A 71 -6.61 13.42 -5.06
C VAL A 71 -7.38 12.13 -5.22
N LEU A 72 -7.78 11.50 -4.11
CA LEU A 72 -8.54 10.26 -4.10
C LEU A 72 -9.88 10.39 -4.82
N ALA A 73 -10.61 11.48 -4.59
CA ALA A 73 -11.92 11.76 -5.21
C ALA A 73 -11.87 11.90 -6.75
N GLN A 74 -10.71 12.02 -7.36
CA GLN A 74 -10.54 12.11 -8.80
C GLN A 74 -10.28 10.77 -9.50
N ALA A 75 -10.22 9.67 -8.74
CA ALA A 75 -9.98 8.35 -9.33
C ALA A 75 -11.23 7.87 -10.10
N ASP A 76 -11.02 7.39 -11.33
CA ASP A 76 -12.06 6.76 -12.17
C ASP A 76 -12.02 5.23 -12.05
N ALA A 77 -10.96 4.68 -11.48
CA ALA A 77 -10.79 3.26 -11.14
C ALA A 77 -9.74 3.12 -10.04
N VAL A 78 -9.90 2.13 -9.16
CA VAL A 78 -8.99 1.92 -8.02
C VAL A 78 -8.51 0.48 -7.96
N VAL A 79 -7.20 0.29 -7.72
CA VAL A 79 -6.57 -1.00 -7.43
C VAL A 79 -5.98 -0.96 -6.02
N LEU A 80 -6.43 -1.87 -5.18
CA LEU A 80 -5.99 -2.02 -3.79
C LEU A 80 -5.22 -3.32 -3.63
N LEU A 81 -3.93 -3.21 -3.29
CA LEU A 81 -3.02 -4.34 -3.12
C LEU A 81 -2.71 -4.52 -1.63
N GLY A 82 -3.20 -5.58 -1.00
CA GLY A 82 -2.99 -5.83 0.43
C GLY A 82 -3.37 -4.63 1.31
N SER A 83 -4.38 -3.86 0.89
CA SER A 83 -4.87 -2.67 1.59
C SER A 83 -5.99 -3.03 2.58
N PHE A 84 -6.45 -2.05 3.33
CA PHE A 84 -7.45 -2.18 4.40
C PHE A 84 -8.22 -0.87 4.55
N SER A 85 -9.40 -0.92 5.11
CA SER A 85 -10.14 0.26 5.61
C SER A 85 -9.77 0.53 7.08
N ALA A 86 -9.67 -0.54 7.90
CA ALA A 86 -9.17 -0.51 9.26
C ALA A 86 -7.98 -1.47 9.41
N PHE A 87 -6.81 -0.96 9.83
CA PHE A 87 -5.63 -1.82 10.02
C PHE A 87 -5.72 -2.64 11.30
N VAL A 88 -6.23 -2.05 12.38
CA VAL A 88 -6.43 -2.70 13.68
C VAL A 88 -7.83 -3.29 13.72
N PRO A 89 -8.00 -4.61 13.60
CA PRO A 89 -9.32 -5.22 13.63
C PRO A 89 -9.94 -5.14 15.03
N SER A 90 -11.23 -5.38 15.14
CA SER A 90 -11.92 -5.40 16.43
C SER A 90 -11.51 -6.60 17.30
N GLY A 91 -11.78 -6.54 18.61
CA GLY A 91 -11.68 -7.64 19.55
C GLY A 91 -10.24 -8.06 19.91
N ARG A 92 -10.04 -9.35 20.16
CA ARG A 92 -8.74 -9.89 20.65
C ARG A 92 -7.62 -9.72 19.63
N ALA A 93 -7.91 -9.93 18.36
CA ALA A 93 -6.93 -9.77 17.29
C ALA A 93 -6.41 -8.33 17.23
N GLY A 94 -7.30 -7.33 17.36
CA GLY A 94 -6.93 -5.93 17.37
C GLY A 94 -6.01 -5.55 18.50
N ARG A 95 -6.19 -6.12 19.70
CA ARG A 95 -5.25 -5.87 20.82
C ARG A 95 -3.84 -6.34 20.51
N ALA A 96 -3.70 -7.50 19.85
CA ALA A 96 -2.38 -8.00 19.45
C ALA A 96 -1.73 -7.14 18.37
N VAL A 97 -2.51 -6.69 17.35
CA VAL A 97 -2.03 -5.79 16.29
C VAL A 97 -1.63 -4.43 16.90
N ALA A 98 -2.45 -3.85 17.76
CA ALA A 98 -2.14 -2.57 18.42
C ALA A 98 -0.87 -2.66 19.28
N ALA A 99 -0.70 -3.75 20.06
CA ALA A 99 0.51 -3.98 20.84
C ALA A 99 1.76 -4.12 19.95
N ALA A 100 1.63 -4.78 18.78
CA ALA A 100 2.73 -4.87 17.82
C ALA A 100 3.11 -3.50 17.26
N LEU A 101 2.15 -2.66 16.89
CA LEU A 101 2.39 -1.28 16.43
C LEU A 101 3.09 -0.43 17.51
N GLN A 102 2.63 -0.52 18.76
CA GLN A 102 3.28 0.16 19.89
C GLN A 102 4.72 -0.30 20.09
N GLY A 103 4.98 -1.61 19.95
CA GLY A 103 6.35 -2.16 20.00
C GLY A 103 7.24 -1.64 18.87
N MET A 104 6.69 -1.48 17.67
CA MET A 104 7.42 -0.89 16.52
C MET A 104 7.73 0.59 16.77
N GLN A 105 6.76 1.36 17.28
CA GLN A 105 6.96 2.77 17.64
C GLN A 105 8.03 2.93 18.73
N ALA A 106 7.99 2.10 19.77
CA ALA A 106 8.96 2.12 20.86
C ALA A 106 10.38 1.76 20.40
N ALA A 107 10.54 0.99 19.33
CA ALA A 107 11.84 0.62 18.76
C ALA A 107 12.48 1.73 17.93
N LEU A 108 11.67 2.62 17.34
CA LEU A 108 12.17 3.73 16.51
C LEU A 108 13.05 4.69 17.34
N GLY A 109 14.23 4.98 16.84
CA GLY A 109 15.22 5.85 17.51
C GLY A 109 16.02 5.18 18.63
N THR A 110 15.87 3.87 18.80
CA THR A 110 16.67 3.06 19.74
C THR A 110 17.64 2.13 18.99
N ASP A 111 18.46 1.39 19.72
CA ASP A 111 19.33 0.33 19.16
C ASP A 111 18.55 -0.84 18.53
N GLN A 112 17.25 -0.97 18.81
CA GLN A 112 16.36 -1.98 18.25
C GLN A 112 15.75 -1.59 16.88
N GLU A 113 15.96 -0.36 16.41
CA GLU A 113 15.33 0.20 15.21
C GLU A 113 15.58 -0.66 13.96
N LEU A 114 16.85 -0.95 13.66
CA LEU A 114 17.20 -1.74 12.47
C LEU A 114 16.69 -3.18 12.55
N ALA A 115 16.78 -3.80 13.73
CA ALA A 115 16.27 -5.15 13.94
C ALA A 115 14.74 -5.21 13.83
N MET A 116 14.02 -4.16 14.24
CA MET A 116 12.57 -4.04 14.06
C MET A 116 12.21 -3.92 12.58
N LEU A 117 12.88 -3.03 11.83
CA LEU A 117 12.67 -2.85 10.39
C LEU A 117 12.98 -4.12 9.60
N ASP A 118 14.05 -4.82 9.95
CA ASP A 118 14.43 -6.08 9.29
C ASP A 118 13.35 -7.15 9.48
N ARG A 119 12.88 -7.35 10.73
CA ARG A 119 11.75 -8.26 11.01
C ARG A 119 10.46 -7.87 10.29
N PHE A 120 10.16 -6.57 10.18
CA PHE A 120 9.00 -6.12 9.41
C PHE A 120 9.11 -6.51 7.94
N LEU A 121 10.28 -6.27 7.35
CA LEU A 121 10.50 -6.59 5.94
C LEU A 121 10.49 -8.10 5.67
N ASP A 122 10.93 -8.94 6.63
CA ASP A 122 10.78 -10.40 6.55
C ASP A 122 9.31 -10.81 6.55
N LYS A 123 8.50 -10.20 7.40
CA LYS A 123 7.04 -10.42 7.38
C LYS A 123 6.41 -9.98 6.07
N ALA A 124 6.81 -8.82 5.55
CA ALA A 124 6.29 -8.31 4.28
C ALA A 124 6.68 -9.21 3.09
N ALA A 125 7.83 -9.86 3.13
CA ALA A 125 8.25 -10.83 2.11
C ALA A 125 7.52 -12.18 2.20
N SER A 126 7.11 -12.59 3.43
CA SER A 126 6.48 -13.90 3.66
C SER A 126 5.25 -14.10 2.75
N PRO A 127 5.06 -15.32 2.22
CA PRO A 127 5.78 -16.57 2.47
C PRO A 127 7.09 -16.73 1.67
N HIS A 128 7.44 -15.78 0.84
CA HIS A 128 8.66 -15.82 0.05
C HIS A 128 9.90 -15.42 0.86
N ALA A 129 11.08 -15.75 0.34
CA ALA A 129 12.31 -15.28 0.94
C ALA A 129 12.46 -13.76 0.78
N ARG A 130 13.19 -13.12 1.70
CA ARG A 130 13.48 -11.69 1.68
C ARG A 130 14.06 -11.19 0.35
N SER A 131 14.80 -12.04 -0.36
CA SER A 131 15.35 -11.74 -1.68
C SER A 131 14.29 -11.49 -2.76
N ALA A 132 13.02 -11.82 -2.51
CA ALA A 132 11.90 -11.48 -3.40
C ALA A 132 11.51 -10.00 -3.33
N LEU A 133 11.90 -9.28 -2.27
CA LEU A 133 11.73 -7.83 -2.16
C LEU A 133 12.95 -7.10 -2.74
N PRO A 134 12.77 -5.92 -3.32
CA PRO A 134 13.90 -5.06 -3.67
C PRO A 134 14.67 -4.66 -2.41
N PRO A 135 15.99 -4.37 -2.52
CA PRO A 135 16.79 -3.90 -1.40
C PRO A 135 16.16 -2.65 -0.77
N SER A 136 15.97 -2.67 0.55
CA SER A 136 15.43 -1.52 1.28
C SER A 136 16.57 -0.60 1.75
N PRO A 137 16.55 0.69 1.38
CA PRO A 137 17.52 1.66 1.87
C PRO A 137 17.39 1.91 3.37
N LEU A 138 16.27 1.58 4.00
CA LEU A 138 16.02 1.78 5.43
C LEU A 138 16.99 1.00 6.32
N LEU A 139 17.48 -0.15 5.86
CA LEU A 139 18.45 -0.97 6.59
C LEU A 139 19.87 -0.39 6.58
N LYS A 140 20.12 0.66 5.80
CA LYS A 140 21.40 1.41 5.86
C LYS A 140 21.40 2.47 6.96
N GLY A 141 20.31 2.62 7.68
CA GLY A 141 20.09 3.60 8.74
C GLY A 141 19.06 4.67 8.33
N LEU A 142 18.38 5.19 9.32
CA LEU A 142 17.34 6.22 9.14
C LEU A 142 17.89 7.61 9.41
N THR A 143 17.47 8.57 8.62
CA THR A 143 17.60 9.99 8.99
C THR A 143 16.56 10.36 10.06
N VAL A 144 16.77 11.46 10.77
CA VAL A 144 15.80 12.00 11.75
C VAL A 144 14.41 12.17 11.08
N LEU A 145 14.39 12.75 9.89
CA LEU A 145 13.16 13.01 9.15
C LEU A 145 12.47 11.73 8.67
N GLY A 146 13.23 10.75 8.17
CA GLY A 146 12.70 9.44 7.79
C GLY A 146 12.06 8.72 8.97
N ARG A 147 12.71 8.76 10.15
CA ARG A 147 12.17 8.19 11.39
C ARG A 147 10.88 8.88 11.84
N GLN A 148 10.83 10.20 11.77
CA GLN A 148 9.60 10.94 12.10
C GLN A 148 8.43 10.54 11.21
N ARG A 149 8.65 10.40 9.90
CA ARG A 149 7.63 9.95 8.94
C ARG A 149 7.17 8.52 9.23
N LEU A 150 8.09 7.61 9.49
CA LEU A 150 7.74 6.23 9.87
C LEU A 150 6.89 6.19 11.13
N ASN A 151 7.23 6.98 12.15
CA ASN A 151 6.46 7.06 13.39
C ASN A 151 5.05 7.64 13.17
N GLN A 152 4.93 8.76 12.45
CA GLN A 152 3.63 9.36 12.11
C GLN A 152 2.72 8.38 11.38
N ASP A 153 3.29 7.59 10.47
CA ASP A 153 2.51 6.65 9.67
C ASP A 153 2.19 5.35 10.44
N LEU A 154 2.96 4.97 11.48
CA LEU A 154 2.54 3.96 12.48
C LEU A 154 1.36 4.46 13.34
N GLU A 155 1.34 5.73 13.70
CA GLU A 155 0.20 6.34 14.39
C GLU A 155 -1.04 6.33 13.49
N LEU A 156 -0.89 6.68 12.21
CA LEU A 156 -1.98 6.62 11.24
C LEU A 156 -2.57 5.22 11.13
N LEU A 157 -1.75 4.15 11.14
CA LEU A 157 -2.23 2.75 11.13
C LEU A 157 -3.17 2.45 12.32
N THR A 158 -2.95 3.05 13.48
CA THR A 158 -3.84 2.87 14.65
C THR A 158 -5.14 3.66 14.52
N GLN A 159 -5.14 4.72 13.70
CA GLN A 159 -6.27 5.64 13.53
C GLN A 159 -7.18 5.25 12.36
N CYS A 160 -6.68 4.46 11.40
CA CYS A 160 -7.49 3.98 10.26
C CYS A 160 -8.61 3.08 10.76
N GLN A 161 -9.87 3.49 10.59
CA GLN A 161 -11.07 2.76 11.03
C GLN A 161 -12.09 2.57 9.91
N THR A 162 -11.98 3.33 8.82
CA THR A 162 -12.90 3.34 7.67
C THR A 162 -12.12 3.62 6.39
N LEU A 163 -12.78 3.54 5.24
CA LEU A 163 -12.25 4.09 4.00
C LEU A 163 -11.92 5.59 4.19
N PRO A 164 -10.83 6.09 3.60
CA PRO A 164 -10.41 7.47 3.82
C PRO A 164 -11.38 8.47 3.22
N LEU A 165 -11.38 9.67 3.78
CA LEU A 165 -12.17 10.79 3.25
C LEU A 165 -11.82 11.05 1.77
N GLY A 166 -12.85 11.29 0.96
CA GLY A 166 -12.69 11.47 -0.48
C GLY A 166 -12.67 10.14 -1.26
N TRP A 167 -12.98 9.01 -0.62
CA TRP A 167 -13.17 7.76 -1.34
C TRP A 167 -14.14 7.94 -2.51
N PRO A 168 -13.77 7.57 -3.75
CA PRO A 168 -14.65 7.77 -4.91
C PRO A 168 -15.83 6.78 -4.85
N GLY A 169 -17.05 7.29 -4.96
CA GLY A 169 -18.25 6.45 -5.11
C GLY A 169 -18.41 5.93 -6.53
N ASP A 170 -19.02 4.75 -6.67
CA ASP A 170 -19.47 4.18 -7.96
C ASP A 170 -18.37 3.95 -9.02
N VAL A 171 -17.09 3.87 -8.61
CA VAL A 171 -15.99 3.55 -9.52
C VAL A 171 -15.63 2.06 -9.41
N PRO A 172 -15.16 1.43 -10.50
CA PRO A 172 -14.66 0.06 -10.43
C PRO A 172 -13.47 -0.05 -9.50
N VAL A 173 -13.51 -1.05 -8.61
CA VAL A 173 -12.44 -1.36 -7.65
C VAL A 173 -11.93 -2.77 -7.88
N LEU A 174 -10.61 -2.95 -8.00
CA LEU A 174 -9.95 -4.24 -7.90
C LEU A 174 -9.27 -4.35 -6.55
N VAL A 175 -9.65 -5.34 -5.75
CA VAL A 175 -8.95 -5.70 -4.52
C VAL A 175 -8.14 -6.96 -4.76
N VAL A 176 -6.83 -6.89 -4.51
CA VAL A 176 -5.92 -8.05 -4.57
C VAL A 176 -5.40 -8.35 -3.17
N GLN A 177 -5.61 -9.60 -2.72
CA GLN A 177 -5.20 -10.08 -1.40
C GLN A 177 -4.41 -11.37 -1.50
N GLY A 178 -3.33 -11.48 -0.73
CA GLY A 178 -2.64 -12.75 -0.48
C GLY A 178 -3.21 -13.43 0.75
N GLU A 179 -3.55 -14.71 0.66
CA GLU A 179 -4.09 -15.46 1.82
C GLU A 179 -3.02 -15.75 2.88
N GLN A 180 -1.72 -15.60 2.53
CA GLN A 180 -0.59 -15.72 3.44
C GLN A 180 -0.02 -14.35 3.86
N ASP A 181 -0.82 -13.28 3.77
CA ASP A 181 -0.40 -11.95 4.24
C ASP A 181 -0.12 -11.97 5.75
N ALA A 182 1.15 -11.80 6.13
CA ALA A 182 1.59 -11.76 7.52
C ALA A 182 1.59 -10.35 8.13
N VAL A 183 1.24 -9.32 7.35
CA VAL A 183 1.21 -7.91 7.75
C VAL A 183 -0.21 -7.46 8.03
N VAL A 184 -1.11 -7.58 7.06
CA VAL A 184 -2.52 -7.22 7.20
C VAL A 184 -3.30 -8.42 7.75
N HIS A 185 -3.94 -8.24 8.89
CA HIS A 185 -4.74 -9.30 9.51
C HIS A 185 -5.96 -9.66 8.64
N ALA A 186 -6.28 -10.96 8.55
CA ALA A 186 -7.40 -11.43 7.71
C ALA A 186 -8.74 -10.73 8.01
N ALA A 187 -9.01 -10.39 9.29
CA ALA A 187 -10.21 -9.64 9.65
C ALA A 187 -10.21 -8.21 9.08
N SER A 188 -9.05 -7.55 9.01
CA SER A 188 -8.91 -6.22 8.38
C SER A 188 -9.06 -6.29 6.86
N ALA A 189 -8.54 -7.36 6.24
CA ALA A 189 -8.73 -7.63 4.82
C ALA A 189 -10.20 -7.92 4.49
N GLN A 190 -10.93 -8.62 5.37
CA GLN A 190 -12.36 -8.87 5.20
C GLN A 190 -13.19 -7.60 5.42
N GLN A 191 -12.87 -6.79 6.45
CA GLN A 191 -13.54 -5.50 6.71
C GLN A 191 -13.50 -4.59 5.47
N LEU A 192 -12.38 -4.53 4.76
CA LEU A 192 -12.29 -3.76 3.51
C LEU A 192 -13.32 -4.23 2.47
N ILE A 193 -13.52 -5.55 2.33
CA ILE A 193 -14.50 -6.10 1.38
C ILE A 193 -15.92 -5.75 1.81
N ASP A 194 -16.19 -5.83 3.11
CA ASP A 194 -17.51 -5.49 3.66
C ASP A 194 -17.82 -3.99 3.46
N ASP A 195 -16.80 -3.11 3.67
CA ASP A 195 -16.93 -1.66 3.46
C ASP A 195 -17.09 -1.29 1.97
N LEU A 196 -16.75 -2.19 1.05
CA LEU A 196 -16.89 -2.03 -0.40
C LEU A 196 -18.13 -2.76 -0.99
N GLU A 197 -19.02 -3.29 -0.15
CA GLU A 197 -20.14 -4.14 -0.61
C GLU A 197 -21.07 -3.45 -1.64
N HIS A 198 -21.19 -2.12 -1.59
CA HIS A 198 -22.00 -1.32 -2.50
C HIS A 198 -21.24 -0.76 -3.70
N GLN A 199 -19.96 -1.12 -3.85
CA GLN A 199 -19.09 -0.68 -4.94
C GLN A 199 -18.97 -1.76 -6.02
N PRO A 200 -18.78 -1.42 -7.29
CA PRO A 200 -18.48 -2.40 -8.35
C PRO A 200 -17.06 -3.00 -8.12
N THR A 201 -16.98 -3.94 -7.18
CA THR A 201 -15.73 -4.51 -6.69
C THR A 201 -15.45 -5.88 -7.30
N THR A 202 -14.24 -6.05 -7.84
CA THR A 202 -13.66 -7.34 -8.21
C THR A 202 -12.65 -7.74 -7.14
N LEU A 203 -12.81 -8.92 -6.55
CA LEU A 203 -11.89 -9.49 -5.58
C LEU A 203 -11.03 -10.58 -6.23
N HIS A 204 -9.72 -10.45 -6.11
CA HIS A 204 -8.75 -11.48 -6.47
C HIS A 204 -7.98 -11.92 -5.21
N ARG A 205 -8.10 -13.19 -4.84
CA ARG A 205 -7.33 -13.81 -3.75
C ARG A 205 -6.44 -14.91 -4.33
N ASP A 206 -5.23 -15.02 -3.77
CA ASP A 206 -4.30 -16.07 -4.15
C ASP A 206 -3.72 -16.72 -2.89
N ALA A 207 -3.82 -18.05 -2.83
CA ALA A 207 -3.41 -18.85 -1.68
C ALA A 207 -1.87 -18.91 -1.47
N ALA A 208 -1.09 -18.58 -2.49
CA ALA A 208 0.38 -18.58 -2.43
C ALA A 208 0.97 -17.20 -2.14
N TRP A 209 0.16 -16.13 -2.24
CA TRP A 209 0.67 -14.77 -2.07
C TRP A 209 0.58 -14.29 -0.62
N GLY A 210 1.56 -13.46 -0.26
CA GLY A 210 1.59 -12.71 0.99
C GLY A 210 1.35 -11.22 0.77
N HIS A 211 2.01 -10.39 1.59
CA HIS A 211 1.88 -8.93 1.53
C HIS A 211 2.61 -8.28 0.35
N ALA A 212 3.65 -8.91 -0.18
CA ALA A 212 4.48 -8.39 -1.28
C ALA A 212 3.76 -8.52 -2.63
N LEU A 213 2.78 -7.66 -2.91
CA LEU A 213 1.92 -7.74 -4.09
C LEU A 213 2.36 -6.88 -5.28
N ILE A 214 3.45 -6.11 -5.18
CA ILE A 214 3.99 -5.35 -6.31
C ILE A 214 4.89 -6.25 -7.15
N THR A 215 4.28 -7.23 -7.82
CA THR A 215 4.97 -8.30 -8.59
C THR A 215 4.48 -8.35 -10.04
N PRO A 216 5.23 -8.98 -10.96
CA PRO A 216 4.78 -9.20 -12.33
C PRO A 216 3.48 -10.02 -12.43
N ALA A 217 3.28 -11.00 -11.55
CA ALA A 217 2.07 -11.83 -11.53
C ALA A 217 0.84 -11.00 -11.19
N VAL A 218 0.92 -10.15 -10.15
CA VAL A 218 -0.17 -9.23 -9.76
C VAL A 218 -0.40 -8.18 -10.85
N LEU A 219 0.65 -7.65 -11.48
CA LEU A 219 0.50 -6.73 -12.62
C LEU A 219 -0.34 -7.36 -13.74
N SER A 220 -0.13 -8.64 -14.04
CA SER A 220 -0.93 -9.37 -15.04
C SER A 220 -2.41 -9.49 -14.64
N VAL A 221 -2.71 -9.61 -13.34
CA VAL A 221 -4.10 -9.57 -12.84
C VAL A 221 -4.71 -8.20 -13.09
N VAL A 222 -4.00 -7.14 -12.72
CA VAL A 222 -4.44 -5.75 -12.93
C VAL A 222 -4.70 -5.45 -14.40
N GLN A 223 -3.79 -5.84 -15.29
CA GLN A 223 -3.93 -5.61 -16.73
C GLN A 223 -5.14 -6.36 -17.32
N ARG A 224 -5.40 -7.61 -16.92
CA ARG A 224 -6.60 -8.34 -17.35
C ARG A 224 -7.88 -7.66 -16.87
N TRP A 225 -7.91 -7.22 -15.60
CA TRP A 225 -9.06 -6.50 -15.06
C TRP A 225 -9.33 -5.19 -15.80
N LEU A 226 -8.28 -4.40 -16.07
CA LEU A 226 -8.41 -3.16 -16.85
C LEU A 226 -8.89 -3.41 -18.29
N GLY A 227 -8.50 -4.52 -18.90
CA GLY A 227 -8.98 -4.91 -20.23
C GLY A 227 -10.45 -5.34 -20.28
N ALA A 228 -11.08 -5.58 -19.12
CA ALA A 228 -12.49 -5.94 -18.97
C ALA A 228 -13.40 -4.75 -18.59
N LEU A 229 -12.84 -3.56 -18.30
CA LEU A 229 -13.56 -2.32 -18.02
C LEU A 229 -13.91 -1.55 -19.31
#